data_2139f2e94b892cfd811d9fa1ea153868
#
_entry.id   2139f2e94b892cfd811d9fa1ea153868
#
_cell.length_a   1.000
_cell.length_b   1.000
_cell.length_c   1.000
_cell.angle_alpha   90.00
_cell.angle_beta   90.00
_cell.angle_gamma   90.00
#
_symmetry.space_group_name_H-M   'P 1'
#
loop_
_entity.id
_entity.type
_entity.pdbx_description
1 polymer ?
#
loop_
_entity_poly.entity_id
_entity_poly.type
_entity_poly.pdbx_seq_one_letter_code
_entity_poly.pdbx_strand_id
1 'polypeptide(L)'
;MKIRVILVKPQFSGNIGSIARVMKNFGFSELALANPECDPLNADARRMSCQGEDVLKNALVFNSLQEAIGDCEYVVATTARLGGLIRSPISCDLSQGVIKLFEQNIRGKVAIVFGQESSGLTTSDISLCNLVFHVPTSEVYPALNLSMAVGITLYEISCRNPQNKEPETGATSNKIATMAMQDMAFQRLQKALEKVNFLFGEKAMTLFAGIRSMISRAKPTPQEIKWLHGFSRQLEWFAKRQRPGT
;
A
#
# COMPACT_ATOMS: atom_id res chain seq x y z
N MET A 1 -15.68 2.36 2.79
CA MET A 1 -14.26 1.96 2.68
C MET A 1 -14.13 0.49 3.05
N LYS A 2 -13.49 -0.34 2.22
CA LYS A 2 -13.18 -1.75 2.53
C LYS A 2 -11.67 -1.84 2.85
N ILE A 3 -11.32 -2.51 3.94
CA ILE A 3 -9.92 -2.70 4.33
C ILE A 3 -9.46 -4.07 3.88
N ARG A 4 -8.33 -4.12 3.15
CA ARG A 4 -7.55 -5.33 2.87
C ARG A 4 -6.28 -5.29 3.72
N VAL A 5 -6.05 -6.32 4.53
CA VAL A 5 -4.79 -6.53 5.24
C VAL A 5 -3.85 -7.30 4.31
N ILE A 6 -2.65 -6.77 4.05
CA ILE A 6 -1.65 -7.42 3.20
C ILE A 6 -0.41 -7.74 4.03
N LEU A 7 0.02 -9.00 3.99
CA LEU A 7 1.26 -9.45 4.58
C LEU A 7 2.27 -9.72 3.47
N VAL A 8 3.40 -9.02 3.49
CA VAL A 8 4.47 -9.18 2.50
C VAL A 8 5.50 -10.17 3.03
N LYS A 9 5.69 -11.28 2.32
CA LYS A 9 6.63 -12.35 2.65
C LYS A 9 6.52 -12.85 4.09
N PRO A 10 5.31 -13.18 4.59
CA PRO A 10 5.19 -13.70 5.95
C PRO A 10 5.95 -15.02 6.09
N GLN A 11 6.71 -15.15 7.18
CA GLN A 11 7.62 -16.27 7.41
C GLN A 11 7.02 -17.34 8.35
N PHE A 12 6.14 -16.92 9.25
CA PHE A 12 5.59 -17.80 10.28
C PHE A 12 4.08 -17.96 10.12
N SER A 13 3.66 -19.15 9.78
CA SER A 13 2.25 -19.49 9.58
C SER A 13 1.39 -19.26 10.84
N GLY A 14 1.94 -19.45 12.04
CA GLY A 14 1.26 -19.10 13.29
C GLY A 14 0.90 -17.62 13.42
N ASN A 15 1.72 -16.72 12.86
CA ASN A 15 1.38 -15.29 12.78
C ASN A 15 0.21 -15.06 11.83
N ILE A 16 0.19 -15.71 10.66
CA ILE A 16 -0.92 -15.61 9.70
C ILE A 16 -2.24 -16.04 10.36
N GLY A 17 -2.22 -17.18 11.08
CA GLY A 17 -3.38 -17.67 11.83
C GLY A 17 -3.85 -16.68 12.91
N SER A 18 -2.91 -16.16 13.71
CA SER A 18 -3.20 -15.17 14.73
C SER A 18 -3.79 -13.88 14.13
N ILE A 19 -3.28 -13.43 12.96
CA ILE A 19 -3.79 -12.28 12.22
C ILE A 19 -5.21 -12.54 11.73
N ALA A 20 -5.50 -13.69 11.16
CA ALA A 20 -6.85 -14.06 10.73
C ALA A 20 -7.86 -14.00 11.90
N ARG A 21 -7.46 -14.46 13.09
CA ARG A 21 -8.25 -14.33 14.32
C ARG A 21 -8.49 -12.89 14.70
N VAL A 22 -7.43 -12.07 14.72
CA VAL A 22 -7.51 -10.63 15.05
C VAL A 22 -8.39 -9.89 14.06
N MET A 23 -8.26 -10.15 12.76
CA MET A 23 -9.12 -9.59 11.73
C MET A 23 -10.59 -9.90 11.99
N LYS A 24 -10.91 -11.15 12.33
CA LYS A 24 -12.26 -11.57 12.68
C LYS A 24 -12.80 -10.83 13.91
N ASN A 25 -11.97 -10.63 14.94
CA ASN A 25 -12.36 -9.90 16.16
C ASN A 25 -12.79 -8.47 15.86
N PHE A 26 -12.16 -7.80 14.90
CA PHE A 26 -12.45 -6.41 14.52
C PHE A 26 -13.36 -6.26 13.29
N GLY A 27 -13.93 -7.37 12.79
CA GLY A 27 -14.87 -7.36 11.67
C GLY A 27 -14.23 -7.16 10.29
N PHE A 28 -12.93 -7.45 10.16
CA PHE A 28 -12.22 -7.45 8.88
C PHE A 28 -12.11 -8.87 8.32
N SER A 29 -12.26 -9.02 7.00
CA SER A 29 -12.30 -10.34 6.35
C SER A 29 -11.38 -10.49 5.14
N GLU A 30 -10.88 -9.39 4.57
CA GLU A 30 -10.07 -9.45 3.35
C GLU A 30 -8.57 -9.50 3.70
N LEU A 31 -8.04 -10.73 3.83
CA LEU A 31 -6.62 -11.01 4.02
C LEU A 31 -5.96 -11.31 2.67
N ALA A 32 -4.79 -10.73 2.43
CA ALA A 32 -3.95 -11.02 1.27
C ALA A 32 -2.51 -11.30 1.70
N LEU A 33 -1.86 -12.23 1.00
CA LEU A 33 -0.49 -12.66 1.23
C LEU A 33 0.30 -12.40 -0.06
N ALA A 34 1.29 -11.54 0.00
CA ALA A 34 2.16 -11.25 -1.13
C ALA A 34 3.47 -12.05 -0.98
N ASN A 35 3.68 -13.03 -1.87
CA ASN A 35 4.84 -13.91 -1.89
C ASN A 35 5.14 -14.57 -0.52
N PRO A 36 4.18 -15.32 0.08
CA PRO A 36 4.39 -15.93 1.39
C PRO A 36 5.55 -16.94 1.37
N GLU A 37 6.37 -16.94 2.43
CA GLU A 37 7.51 -17.85 2.60
C GLU A 37 7.16 -19.08 3.46
N CYS A 38 5.90 -19.23 3.86
CA CYS A 38 5.38 -20.39 4.61
C CYS A 38 4.02 -20.80 4.06
N ASP A 39 3.61 -22.04 4.39
CA ASP A 39 2.25 -22.53 4.07
C ASP A 39 1.23 -21.83 4.98
N PRO A 40 0.32 -20.99 4.42
CA PRO A 40 -0.66 -20.27 5.19
C PRO A 40 -1.77 -21.15 5.79
N LEU A 41 -1.91 -22.38 5.32
CA LEU A 41 -2.97 -23.32 5.75
C LEU A 41 -2.44 -24.48 6.57
N ASN A 42 -1.20 -24.46 7.03
CA ASN A 42 -0.64 -25.53 7.85
C ASN A 42 -1.33 -25.66 9.22
N ALA A 43 -0.97 -26.69 9.97
CA ALA A 43 -1.58 -26.99 11.26
C ALA A 43 -1.45 -25.85 12.29
N ASP A 44 -0.30 -25.16 12.32
CA ASP A 44 -0.07 -24.04 13.24
C ASP A 44 -0.94 -22.82 12.89
N ALA A 45 -1.06 -22.46 11.61
CA ALA A 45 -1.94 -21.39 11.17
C ALA A 45 -3.40 -21.68 11.57
N ARG A 46 -3.88 -22.88 11.29
CA ARG A 46 -5.26 -23.28 11.64
C ARG A 46 -5.49 -23.24 13.15
N ARG A 47 -4.55 -23.76 13.93
CA ARG A 47 -4.64 -23.74 15.39
C ARG A 47 -4.72 -22.33 15.94
N MET A 48 -3.90 -21.41 15.42
CA MET A 48 -3.85 -20.02 15.87
C MET A 48 -5.01 -19.17 15.38
N SER A 49 -5.65 -19.54 14.26
CA SER A 49 -6.77 -18.79 13.71
C SER A 49 -8.07 -18.96 14.53
N CYS A 50 -8.22 -20.06 15.25
CA CYS A 50 -9.44 -20.32 16.04
C CYS A 50 -10.71 -20.09 15.20
N GLN A 51 -11.60 -19.16 15.63
CA GLN A 51 -12.83 -18.80 14.91
C GLN A 51 -12.59 -17.91 13.68
N GLY A 52 -11.36 -17.48 13.41
CA GLY A 52 -10.95 -16.73 12.21
C GLY A 52 -10.55 -17.65 11.04
N GLU A 53 -10.82 -18.96 11.09
CA GLU A 53 -10.44 -19.90 10.05
C GLU A 53 -11.07 -19.58 8.69
N ASP A 54 -12.23 -18.96 8.65
CA ASP A 54 -12.88 -18.49 7.42
C ASP A 54 -12.06 -17.38 6.75
N VAL A 55 -11.49 -16.43 7.51
CA VAL A 55 -10.59 -15.40 7.00
C VAL A 55 -9.32 -16.02 6.44
N LEU A 56 -8.77 -17.02 7.15
CA LEU A 56 -7.57 -17.73 6.74
C LEU A 56 -7.78 -18.51 5.43
N LYS A 57 -8.88 -19.27 5.33
CA LYS A 57 -9.21 -20.07 4.14
C LYS A 57 -9.51 -19.22 2.90
N ASN A 58 -10.06 -18.04 3.10
CA ASN A 58 -10.38 -17.10 2.02
C ASN A 58 -9.23 -16.11 1.73
N ALA A 59 -8.05 -16.29 2.34
CA ALA A 59 -6.91 -15.43 2.08
C ALA A 59 -6.47 -15.51 0.62
N LEU A 60 -6.28 -14.34 0.01
CA LEU A 60 -5.82 -14.22 -1.37
C LEU A 60 -4.29 -14.34 -1.39
N VAL A 61 -3.74 -15.11 -2.31
CA VAL A 61 -2.29 -15.26 -2.48
C VAL A 61 -1.86 -14.62 -3.80
N PHE A 62 -0.85 -13.76 -3.73
CA PHE A 62 -0.28 -13.03 -4.86
C PHE A 62 1.23 -13.26 -4.93
N ASN A 63 1.80 -13.16 -6.15
CA ASN A 63 3.24 -13.30 -6.36
C ASN A 63 4.03 -12.04 -5.97
N SER A 64 3.36 -10.89 -5.82
CA SER A 64 4.01 -9.62 -5.48
C SER A 64 3.07 -8.68 -4.73
N LEU A 65 3.65 -7.66 -4.04
CA LEU A 65 2.88 -6.59 -3.43
C LEU A 65 2.12 -5.78 -4.50
N GLN A 66 2.72 -5.55 -5.67
CA GLN A 66 2.10 -4.82 -6.77
C GLN A 66 0.78 -5.47 -7.22
N GLU A 67 0.77 -6.81 -7.34
CA GLU A 67 -0.44 -7.54 -7.66
C GLU A 67 -1.49 -7.43 -6.53
N ALA A 68 -1.05 -7.56 -5.28
CA ALA A 68 -1.94 -7.54 -4.12
C ALA A 68 -2.65 -6.19 -3.91
N ILE A 69 -2.04 -5.08 -4.36
CA ILE A 69 -2.59 -3.71 -4.25
C ILE A 69 -3.28 -3.21 -5.54
N GLY A 70 -3.23 -3.98 -6.62
CA GLY A 70 -3.61 -3.53 -7.96
C GLY A 70 -5.03 -2.96 -8.08
N ASP A 71 -5.99 -3.46 -7.31
CA ASP A 71 -7.39 -3.01 -7.27
C ASP A 71 -7.68 -2.05 -6.09
N CYS A 72 -6.65 -1.65 -5.31
CA CYS A 72 -6.80 -0.72 -4.20
C CYS A 72 -6.73 0.74 -4.68
N GLU A 73 -7.51 1.60 -4.05
CA GLU A 73 -7.50 3.06 -4.30
C GLU A 73 -6.46 3.78 -3.44
N TYR A 74 -6.09 3.19 -2.31
CA TYR A 74 -5.14 3.78 -1.36
C TYR A 74 -4.36 2.69 -0.65
N VAL A 75 -3.09 2.93 -0.40
CA VAL A 75 -2.18 1.96 0.22
C VAL A 75 -1.46 2.60 1.39
N VAL A 76 -1.51 1.95 2.53
CA VAL A 76 -0.86 2.39 3.76
C VAL A 76 0.18 1.35 4.16
N ALA A 77 1.42 1.76 4.29
CA ALA A 77 2.48 0.93 4.87
C ALA A 77 2.47 1.03 6.40
N THR A 78 2.99 0.01 7.06
CA THR A 78 3.30 0.05 8.49
C THR A 78 4.79 -0.13 8.71
N THR A 79 5.38 0.62 9.64
CA THR A 79 6.81 0.52 9.95
C THR A 79 7.08 0.73 11.44
N ALA A 80 8.10 0.05 11.95
CA ALA A 80 8.63 0.30 13.28
C ALA A 80 9.69 1.43 13.31
N ARG A 81 10.16 1.91 12.14
CA ARG A 81 11.25 2.88 12.03
C ARG A 81 10.80 4.12 11.28
N LEU A 82 11.00 5.30 11.87
CA LEU A 82 10.72 6.61 11.25
C LEU A 82 11.94 7.22 10.53
N GLY A 83 13.06 6.52 10.42
CA GLY A 83 14.33 7.07 9.91
C GLY A 83 14.71 6.55 8.53
N GLY A 84 15.32 7.43 7.70
CA GLY A 84 16.03 7.06 6.46
C GLY A 84 15.23 7.08 5.16
N LEU A 85 13.96 7.46 5.19
CA LEU A 85 13.12 7.52 3.98
C LEU A 85 13.32 8.87 3.28
N ILE A 86 14.10 8.87 2.21
CA ILE A 86 14.30 10.04 1.36
C ILE A 86 12.95 10.42 0.73
N ARG A 87 12.34 11.52 1.19
CA ARG A 87 11.11 12.14 0.65
C ARG A 87 9.98 11.15 0.37
N SER A 88 9.71 10.33 1.35
CA SER A 88 8.71 9.27 1.35
C SER A 88 7.26 9.75 1.52
N PRO A 89 6.30 8.84 1.34
CA PRO A 89 4.92 9.12 1.69
C PRO A 89 4.82 9.71 3.10
N ILE A 90 3.76 10.46 3.35
CA ILE A 90 3.55 11.13 4.65
C ILE A 90 3.61 10.08 5.75
N SER A 91 4.60 10.19 6.65
CA SER A 91 4.73 9.33 7.81
C SER A 91 4.09 9.99 9.02
N CYS A 92 3.33 9.24 9.79
CA CYS A 92 2.68 9.73 11.00
C CYS A 92 2.47 8.59 12.01
N ASP A 93 2.36 8.96 13.27
CA ASP A 93 1.94 8.02 14.30
C ASP A 93 0.59 7.41 13.95
N LEU A 94 0.37 6.17 14.35
CA LEU A 94 -0.80 5.38 13.99
C LEU A 94 -2.11 6.17 14.23
N SER A 95 -2.26 6.79 15.39
CA SER A 95 -3.49 7.52 15.74
C SER A 95 -3.77 8.69 14.79
N GLN A 96 -2.74 9.50 14.50
CA GLN A 96 -2.83 10.60 13.53
C GLN A 96 -3.00 10.09 12.09
N GLY A 97 -2.34 8.98 11.78
CA GLY A 97 -2.42 8.34 10.49
C GLY A 97 -3.82 7.81 10.16
N VAL A 98 -4.48 7.21 11.14
CA VAL A 98 -5.86 6.73 10.99
C VAL A 98 -6.83 7.91 10.80
N ILE A 99 -6.66 9.04 11.51
CA ILE A 99 -7.44 10.25 11.25
C ILE A 99 -7.26 10.69 9.80
N LYS A 100 -6.02 10.85 9.36
CA LYS A 100 -5.72 11.23 7.97
C LYS A 100 -6.29 10.25 6.95
N LEU A 101 -6.28 8.96 7.23
CA LEU A 101 -6.88 7.94 6.36
C LEU A 101 -8.38 8.18 6.19
N PHE A 102 -9.11 8.44 7.27
CA PHE A 102 -10.55 8.70 7.19
C PHE A 102 -10.89 10.04 6.50
N GLU A 103 -10.06 11.07 6.67
CA GLU A 103 -10.19 12.36 5.97
C GLU A 103 -10.08 12.22 4.44
N GLN A 104 -9.51 11.12 3.95
CA GLN A 104 -9.38 10.87 2.50
C GLN A 104 -10.71 10.61 1.81
N ASN A 105 -11.77 10.30 2.54
CA ASN A 105 -13.10 9.98 1.99
C ASN A 105 -13.09 8.89 0.90
N ILE A 106 -12.21 7.89 1.05
CA ILE A 106 -12.06 6.78 0.11
C ILE A 106 -13.27 5.87 0.21
N ARG A 107 -13.89 5.57 -0.92
CA ARG A 107 -15.08 4.70 -0.97
C ARG A 107 -14.76 3.26 -1.38
N GLY A 108 -13.66 3.05 -2.07
CA GLY A 108 -13.19 1.75 -2.53
C GLY A 108 -12.35 0.99 -1.50
N LYS A 109 -11.36 0.24 -2.00
CA LYS A 109 -10.47 -0.57 -1.19
C LYS A 109 -9.26 0.23 -0.72
N VAL A 110 -8.92 0.02 0.55
CA VAL A 110 -7.67 0.48 1.17
C VAL A 110 -6.86 -0.72 1.59
N ALA A 111 -5.62 -0.79 1.16
CA ALA A 111 -4.67 -1.78 1.62
C ALA A 111 -3.90 -1.26 2.84
N ILE A 112 -3.82 -2.07 3.90
CA ILE A 112 -2.90 -1.86 5.01
C ILE A 112 -1.82 -2.93 4.91
N VAL A 113 -0.59 -2.50 4.65
CA VAL A 113 0.53 -3.38 4.28
C VAL A 113 1.47 -3.54 5.46
N PHE A 114 1.75 -4.80 5.79
CA PHE A 114 2.70 -5.19 6.82
C PHE A 114 3.84 -5.98 6.18
N GLY A 115 5.05 -5.74 6.63
CA GLY A 115 6.24 -6.40 6.12
C GLY A 115 6.57 -7.71 6.82
N GLN A 116 7.62 -8.35 6.33
CA GLN A 116 8.20 -9.56 6.86
C GLN A 116 8.63 -9.40 8.33
N GLU A 117 8.53 -10.44 9.12
CA GLU A 117 8.82 -10.40 10.57
C GLU A 117 10.27 -10.00 10.88
N SER A 118 11.21 -10.46 10.07
CA SER A 118 12.64 -10.24 10.29
C SER A 118 13.16 -8.87 9.84
N SER A 119 12.61 -8.31 8.74
CA SER A 119 13.14 -7.12 8.07
C SER A 119 12.14 -5.99 7.87
N GLY A 120 10.84 -6.26 8.03
CA GLY A 120 9.78 -5.30 7.73
C GLY A 120 9.58 -5.12 6.22
N LEU A 121 9.04 -3.98 5.82
CA LEU A 121 8.88 -3.57 4.42
C LEU A 121 10.19 -3.00 3.88
N THR A 122 10.51 -3.31 2.63
CA THR A 122 11.63 -2.69 1.92
C THR A 122 11.31 -1.26 1.51
N THR A 123 12.33 -0.49 1.16
CA THR A 123 12.15 0.88 0.61
C THR A 123 11.31 0.86 -0.66
N SER A 124 11.48 -0.16 -1.51
CA SER A 124 10.67 -0.34 -2.71
C SER A 124 9.20 -0.62 -2.39
N ASP A 125 8.89 -1.43 -1.36
CA ASP A 125 7.52 -1.67 -0.93
C ASP A 125 6.86 -0.38 -0.42
N ILE A 126 7.59 0.38 0.42
CA ILE A 126 7.10 1.64 0.97
C ILE A 126 6.88 2.68 -0.14
N SER A 127 7.69 2.69 -1.19
CA SER A 127 7.54 3.62 -2.32
C SER A 127 6.23 3.42 -3.11
N LEU A 128 5.58 2.26 -2.98
CA LEU A 128 4.28 1.97 -3.57
C LEU A 128 3.11 2.52 -2.73
N CYS A 129 3.38 2.97 -1.51
CA CYS A 129 2.34 3.35 -0.56
C CYS A 129 2.09 4.87 -0.58
N ASN A 130 0.88 5.27 -0.20
CA ASN A 130 0.45 6.67 -0.13
C ASN A 130 0.71 7.28 1.25
N LEU A 131 0.68 6.45 2.30
CA LEU A 131 0.79 6.85 3.70
C LEU A 131 1.58 5.80 4.47
N VAL A 132 2.27 6.21 5.54
CA VAL A 132 3.00 5.29 6.43
C VAL A 132 2.51 5.48 7.85
N PHE A 133 2.08 4.39 8.47
CA PHE A 133 1.78 4.33 9.89
C PHE A 133 3.01 3.89 10.66
N HIS A 134 3.25 4.58 11.76
CA HIS A 134 4.20 4.18 12.79
C HIS A 134 3.45 3.91 14.09
N VAL A 135 3.61 2.71 14.63
CA VAL A 135 3.11 2.40 15.97
C VAL A 135 4.16 2.85 16.99
N PRO A 136 3.87 3.86 17.84
CA PRO A 136 4.81 4.27 18.87
C PRO A 136 5.11 3.12 19.83
N THR A 137 6.39 2.80 19.95
CA THR A 137 6.92 1.75 20.84
C THR A 137 8.14 2.25 21.60
N SER A 138 8.65 1.47 22.56
CA SER A 138 9.88 1.80 23.25
C SER A 138 11.07 1.82 22.29
N GLU A 139 11.96 2.80 22.45
CA GLU A 139 13.21 2.89 21.68
C GLU A 139 14.15 1.69 21.93
N VAL A 140 14.06 1.07 23.09
CA VAL A 140 14.89 -0.09 23.47
C VAL A 140 14.54 -1.33 22.65
N TYR A 141 13.23 -1.54 22.35
CA TYR A 141 12.76 -2.66 21.56
C TYR A 141 11.55 -2.26 20.70
N PRO A 142 11.77 -1.59 19.57
CA PRO A 142 10.70 -1.01 18.76
C PRO A 142 9.94 -2.02 17.89
N ALA A 143 10.52 -3.21 17.65
CA ALA A 143 9.92 -4.20 16.76
C ALA A 143 8.78 -4.96 17.46
N LEU A 144 7.56 -4.81 16.96
CA LEU A 144 6.41 -5.60 17.38
C LEU A 144 6.37 -6.94 16.63
N ASN A 145 5.87 -7.99 17.28
CA ASN A 145 5.44 -9.18 16.56
C ASN A 145 4.39 -8.79 15.50
N LEU A 146 4.42 -9.44 14.33
CA LEU A 146 3.57 -9.12 13.20
C LEU A 146 2.08 -9.11 13.56
N SER A 147 1.60 -10.13 14.28
CA SER A 147 0.19 -10.20 14.68
C SER A 147 -0.22 -9.11 15.66
N MET A 148 0.71 -8.68 16.51
CA MET A 148 0.50 -7.54 17.43
C MET A 148 0.40 -6.22 16.65
N ALA A 149 1.31 -5.98 15.69
CA ALA A 149 1.27 -4.80 14.85
C ALA A 149 -0.05 -4.70 14.06
N VAL A 150 -0.51 -5.81 13.49
CA VAL A 150 -1.82 -5.88 12.83
C VAL A 150 -2.95 -5.60 13.82
N GLY A 151 -2.92 -6.23 15.00
CA GLY A 151 -3.96 -6.07 16.01
C GLY A 151 -4.13 -4.63 16.47
N ILE A 152 -3.04 -3.95 16.82
CA ILE A 152 -3.04 -2.55 17.24
C ILE A 152 -3.55 -1.64 16.12
N THR A 153 -3.12 -1.89 14.88
CA THR A 153 -3.54 -1.09 13.73
C THR A 153 -5.04 -1.25 13.45
N LEU A 154 -5.55 -2.48 13.45
CA LEU A 154 -6.96 -2.75 13.20
C LEU A 154 -7.85 -2.26 14.35
N TYR A 155 -7.38 -2.35 15.60
CA TYR A 155 -8.07 -1.78 16.75
C TYR A 155 -8.26 -0.26 16.56
N GLU A 156 -7.19 0.48 16.27
CA GLU A 156 -7.26 1.93 16.08
C GLU A 156 -8.18 2.31 14.92
N ILE A 157 -8.13 1.56 13.80
CA ILE A 157 -9.04 1.74 12.68
C ILE A 157 -10.48 1.48 13.10
N SER A 158 -10.76 0.40 13.86
CA SER A 158 -12.10 0.04 14.28
C SER A 158 -12.72 1.07 15.22
N CYS A 159 -11.94 1.61 16.17
CA CYS A 159 -12.39 2.64 17.10
C CYS A 159 -12.79 3.96 16.40
N ARG A 160 -12.20 4.23 15.23
CA ARG A 160 -12.47 5.47 14.49
C ARG A 160 -13.38 5.27 13.28
N ASN A 161 -13.80 4.03 13.00
CA ASN A 161 -14.70 3.75 11.89
C ASN A 161 -16.11 4.29 12.23
N PRO A 162 -16.61 5.31 11.51
CA PRO A 162 -17.90 5.91 11.80
C PRO A 162 -19.03 5.02 11.26
N GLN A 163 -19.22 3.82 11.82
CA GLN A 163 -20.35 2.95 11.45
C GLN A 163 -21.72 3.57 11.74
N ASN A 164 -21.77 4.80 12.29
CA ASN A 164 -22.98 5.50 12.69
C ASN A 164 -23.12 6.95 12.17
N LYS A 165 -22.34 7.37 11.18
CA LYS A 165 -22.62 8.65 10.51
C LYS A 165 -23.27 8.38 9.17
N GLU A 166 -24.51 8.89 9.02
CA GLU A 166 -25.24 8.91 7.76
C GLU A 166 -24.36 9.48 6.63
N PRO A 167 -24.50 8.98 5.39
CA PRO A 167 -23.70 9.48 4.27
C PRO A 167 -24.02 10.97 4.06
N GLU A 168 -23.02 11.83 4.19
CA GLU A 168 -23.14 13.20 3.73
C GLU A 168 -23.47 13.19 2.23
N THR A 169 -24.73 13.53 1.93
CA THR A 169 -25.20 13.74 0.57
C THR A 169 -24.57 15.03 0.05
N GLY A 170 -23.67 14.93 -0.92
CA GLY A 170 -23.28 16.13 -1.68
C GLY A 170 -21.87 16.30 -2.21
N ALA A 171 -20.98 15.30 -2.15
CA ALA A 171 -19.70 15.42 -2.85
C ALA A 171 -19.72 14.59 -4.14
N THR A 172 -19.55 15.24 -5.28
CA THR A 172 -19.18 14.56 -6.54
C THR A 172 -18.00 13.66 -6.28
N SER A 173 -18.24 12.36 -6.32
CA SER A 173 -17.24 11.33 -6.03
C SER A 173 -16.17 11.33 -7.12
N ASN A 174 -15.12 12.10 -6.92
CA ASN A 174 -13.89 11.91 -7.69
C ASN A 174 -13.28 10.57 -7.25
N LYS A 175 -13.65 9.51 -7.96
CA LYS A 175 -13.08 8.18 -7.75
C LYS A 175 -11.57 8.26 -7.96
N ILE A 176 -10.78 7.80 -6.97
CA ILE A 176 -9.32 7.73 -7.09
C ILE A 176 -8.96 6.60 -8.06
N ALA A 177 -7.94 6.80 -8.87
CA ALA A 177 -7.44 5.77 -9.78
C ALA A 177 -6.85 4.59 -8.99
N THR A 178 -7.13 3.36 -9.43
CA THR A 178 -6.56 2.16 -8.80
C THR A 178 -5.03 2.14 -8.94
N MET A 179 -4.35 1.42 -8.06
CA MET A 179 -2.90 1.29 -8.11
C MET A 179 -2.42 0.68 -9.43
N ALA A 180 -3.16 -0.27 -9.99
CA ALA A 180 -2.86 -0.83 -11.30
C ALA A 180 -2.87 0.23 -12.42
N MET A 181 -3.87 1.13 -12.43
CA MET A 181 -3.93 2.23 -13.38
C MET A 181 -2.77 3.21 -13.21
N GLN A 182 -2.44 3.53 -11.96
CA GLN A 182 -1.32 4.41 -11.64
C GLN A 182 0.01 3.79 -12.07
N ASP A 183 0.25 2.50 -11.78
CA ASP A 183 1.47 1.78 -12.16
C ASP A 183 1.68 1.76 -13.68
N MET A 184 0.65 1.48 -14.46
CA MET A 184 0.74 1.52 -15.93
C MET A 184 1.16 2.92 -16.43
N ALA A 185 0.61 3.98 -15.83
CA ALA A 185 0.95 5.35 -16.19
C ALA A 185 2.39 5.70 -15.80
N PHE A 186 2.84 5.29 -14.63
CA PHE A 186 4.21 5.53 -14.17
C PHE A 186 5.25 4.78 -15.01
N GLN A 187 5.02 3.53 -15.36
CA GLN A 187 5.91 2.78 -16.25
C GLN A 187 6.07 3.48 -17.60
N ARG A 188 4.97 4.00 -18.15
CA ARG A 188 5.01 4.75 -19.41
C ARG A 188 5.72 6.09 -19.26
N LEU A 189 5.43 6.83 -18.19
CA LEU A 189 6.08 8.10 -17.90
C LEU A 189 7.59 7.93 -17.74
N GLN A 190 8.03 6.91 -17.00
CA GLN A 190 9.45 6.61 -16.83
C GLN A 190 10.14 6.44 -18.18
N LYS A 191 9.60 5.55 -19.04
CA LYS A 191 10.14 5.31 -20.38
C LYS A 191 10.18 6.57 -21.25
N ALA A 192 9.17 7.43 -21.13
CA ALA A 192 9.12 8.68 -21.87
C ALA A 192 10.20 9.68 -21.39
N LEU A 193 10.41 9.78 -20.07
CA LEU A 193 11.41 10.66 -19.47
C LEU A 193 12.85 10.18 -19.75
N GLU A 194 13.08 8.87 -19.82
CA GLU A 194 14.36 8.27 -20.26
C GLU A 194 14.66 8.64 -21.72
N LYS A 195 13.65 8.58 -22.62
CA LYS A 195 13.82 8.92 -24.03
C LYS A 195 14.18 10.38 -24.31
N VAL A 196 13.74 11.28 -23.43
CA VAL A 196 14.08 12.72 -23.53
C VAL A 196 15.30 13.09 -22.69
N ASN A 197 16.05 12.11 -22.19
CA ASN A 197 17.24 12.32 -21.33
C ASN A 197 16.97 13.11 -20.03
N PHE A 198 15.73 13.12 -19.53
CA PHE A 198 15.42 13.69 -18.22
C PHE A 198 15.85 12.76 -17.07
N LEU A 199 15.66 11.45 -17.27
CA LEU A 199 16.14 10.41 -16.36
C LEU A 199 17.41 9.81 -16.95
N PHE A 200 18.58 10.15 -16.38
CA PHE A 200 19.87 9.62 -16.77
C PHE A 200 20.81 9.47 -15.58
N GLY A 201 21.81 8.58 -15.71
CA GLY A 201 22.84 8.36 -14.71
C GLY A 201 22.34 7.68 -13.42
N GLU A 202 23.20 7.63 -12.41
CA GLU A 202 22.97 6.89 -11.15
C GLU A 202 21.77 7.39 -10.33
N LYS A 203 21.39 8.66 -10.46
CA LYS A 203 20.29 9.28 -9.71
C LYS A 203 18.91 9.15 -10.38
N ALA A 204 18.85 8.56 -11.57
CA ALA A 204 17.61 8.48 -12.36
C ALA A 204 16.45 7.80 -11.60
N MET A 205 16.73 6.68 -10.94
CA MET A 205 15.72 5.93 -10.19
C MET A 205 15.24 6.68 -8.95
N THR A 206 16.13 7.37 -8.24
CA THR A 206 15.79 8.18 -7.07
C THR A 206 14.92 9.36 -7.47
N LEU A 207 15.25 10.05 -8.57
CA LEU A 207 14.46 11.15 -9.11
C LEU A 207 13.05 10.67 -9.52
N PHE A 208 12.98 9.53 -10.22
CA PHE A 208 11.70 8.99 -10.64
C PHE A 208 10.82 8.54 -9.45
N ALA A 209 11.41 7.94 -8.42
CA ALA A 209 10.70 7.61 -7.18
C ALA A 209 10.11 8.87 -6.52
N GLY A 210 10.84 9.98 -6.53
CA GLY A 210 10.32 11.28 -6.07
C GLY A 210 9.13 11.79 -6.86
N ILE A 211 9.19 11.72 -8.20
CA ILE A 211 8.09 12.10 -9.09
C ILE A 211 6.86 11.22 -8.83
N ARG A 212 7.06 9.90 -8.77
CA ARG A 212 6.00 8.93 -8.45
C ARG A 212 5.33 9.26 -7.12
N SER A 213 6.12 9.46 -6.06
CA SER A 213 5.62 9.83 -4.74
C SER A 213 4.80 11.13 -4.76
N MET A 214 5.29 12.16 -5.47
CA MET A 214 4.59 13.44 -5.60
C MET A 214 3.21 13.28 -6.25
N ILE A 215 3.12 12.54 -7.36
CA ILE A 215 1.86 12.31 -8.08
C ILE A 215 0.91 11.42 -7.24
N SER A 216 1.42 10.36 -6.62
CA SER A 216 0.59 9.46 -5.79
C SER A 216 -0.03 10.17 -4.59
N ARG A 217 0.68 11.13 -3.98
CA ARG A 217 0.13 11.96 -2.89
C ARG A 217 -1.04 12.85 -3.32
N ALA A 218 -1.09 13.23 -4.60
CA ALA A 218 -2.21 14.01 -5.16
C ALA A 218 -3.50 13.16 -5.31
N LYS A 219 -3.44 11.84 -5.17
CA LYS A 219 -4.57 10.89 -5.33
C LYS A 219 -5.25 11.07 -6.69
N PRO A 220 -4.54 10.82 -7.77
CA PRO A 220 -5.05 11.13 -9.09
C PRO A 220 -6.32 10.34 -9.40
N THR A 221 -7.27 11.01 -10.02
CA THR A 221 -8.46 10.40 -10.58
C THR A 221 -8.11 9.59 -11.85
N PRO A 222 -8.99 8.67 -12.31
CA PRO A 222 -8.79 8.00 -13.60
C PRO A 222 -8.61 8.97 -14.78
N GLN A 223 -9.24 10.14 -14.72
CA GLN A 223 -9.11 11.16 -15.75
C GLN A 223 -7.71 11.81 -15.74
N GLU A 224 -7.18 12.12 -14.56
CA GLU A 224 -5.81 12.68 -14.42
C GLU A 224 -4.76 11.65 -14.83
N ILE A 225 -4.98 10.36 -14.57
CA ILE A 225 -4.12 9.28 -15.08
C ILE A 225 -4.15 9.24 -16.62
N LYS A 226 -5.29 9.47 -17.27
CA LYS A 226 -5.36 9.60 -18.75
C LYS A 226 -4.56 10.80 -19.26
N TRP A 227 -4.58 11.92 -18.54
CA TRP A 227 -3.74 13.08 -18.91
C TRP A 227 -2.26 12.75 -18.78
N LEU A 228 -1.86 12.04 -17.72
CA LEU A 228 -0.48 11.58 -17.56
C LEU A 228 -0.03 10.65 -18.70
N HIS A 229 -0.91 9.74 -19.14
CA HIS A 229 -0.66 8.93 -20.34
C HIS A 229 -0.52 9.79 -21.62
N GLY A 230 -1.38 10.81 -21.76
CA GLY A 230 -1.31 11.76 -22.88
C GLY A 230 0.01 12.52 -22.90
N PHE A 231 0.42 13.05 -21.74
CA PHE A 231 1.69 13.74 -21.56
C PHE A 231 2.88 12.83 -21.91
N SER A 232 2.91 11.61 -21.39
CA SER A 232 3.97 10.64 -21.69
C SER A 232 4.06 10.34 -23.20
N ARG A 233 2.91 10.22 -23.88
CA ARG A 233 2.86 10.00 -25.34
C ARG A 233 3.44 11.19 -26.11
N GLN A 234 3.18 12.43 -25.68
CA GLN A 234 3.74 13.61 -26.32
C GLN A 234 5.26 13.69 -26.15
N LEU A 235 5.78 13.36 -24.98
CA LEU A 235 7.22 13.25 -24.75
C LEU A 235 7.87 12.21 -25.67
N GLU A 236 7.26 11.02 -25.79
CA GLU A 236 7.75 9.97 -26.67
C GLU A 236 7.76 10.41 -28.16
N TRP A 237 6.70 11.10 -28.59
CA TRP A 237 6.62 11.63 -29.95
C TRP A 237 7.68 12.72 -30.21
N PHE A 238 7.89 13.63 -29.25
CA PHE A 238 8.92 14.66 -29.34
C PHE A 238 10.32 14.06 -29.42
N ALA A 239 10.63 13.08 -28.57
CA ALA A 239 11.91 12.38 -28.58
C ALA A 239 12.23 11.70 -29.91
N LYS A 240 11.20 11.14 -30.58
CA LYS A 240 11.36 10.54 -31.91
C LYS A 240 11.68 11.57 -33.00
N ARG A 241 11.17 12.79 -32.90
CA ARG A 241 11.42 13.86 -33.88
C ARG A 241 12.79 14.51 -33.76
N GLN A 242 13.37 14.49 -32.55
CA GLN A 242 14.70 15.06 -32.32
C GLN A 242 15.85 14.09 -32.66
N ARG A 243 15.56 12.84 -33.04
CA ARG A 243 16.53 11.96 -33.68
C ARG A 243 16.29 11.99 -35.19
N PRO A 244 16.93 12.94 -35.93
CA PRO A 244 16.95 12.87 -37.39
C PRO A 244 17.74 11.62 -37.74
N GLY A 245 17.24 10.84 -38.69
CA GLY A 245 17.70 9.51 -39.07
C GLY A 245 19.22 9.40 -39.18
N THR A 246 19.75 8.33 -38.58
CA THR A 246 20.92 7.60 -39.06
C THR A 246 20.45 6.56 -40.04
#